data_62fca4047fda974d6bb1c954a3d16010
#
_entry.id   62fca4047fda974d6bb1c954a3d16010
#
_cell.length_a   1.000
_cell.length_b   1.000
_cell.length_c   1.000
_cell.angle_alpha   90.00
_cell.angle_beta   90.00
_cell.angle_gamma   90.00
#
_symmetry.space_group_name_H-M   'P 1'
#
loop_
_entity.id
_entity.type
_entity.pdbx_description
1 polymer ?
#
loop_
_entity_poly.entity_id
_entity_poly.type
_entity_poly.pdbx_seq_one_letter_code
_entity_poly.pdbx_strand_id
1 'polypeptide(L)'
;MVNSELSSSQVCDLGYHFRGYLNHHKYSDKQIASLKELLLILGNKFNIDLRKGIVPLLNKPGGEAFELNNDALNGTPGIWSHTSVRKDKFDIHPQDELVAMLKTL
;
A
#
# COMPACT_ATOMS: atom_id res chain seq x y z
N MET A 1 -10.00 -5.92 -1.56
CA MET A 1 -11.27 -6.67 -1.62
C MET A 1 -12.08 -6.20 -2.81
N VAL A 2 -12.70 -7.10 -3.54
CA VAL A 2 -13.46 -6.77 -4.74
C VAL A 2 -14.97 -6.84 -4.49
N ASN A 3 -15.70 -5.94 -5.13
CA ASN A 3 -17.15 -6.00 -5.21
C ASN A 3 -17.51 -6.51 -6.62
N SER A 4 -18.32 -7.57 -6.69
CA SER A 4 -18.71 -8.18 -7.97
C SER A 4 -19.51 -7.26 -8.89
N GLU A 5 -20.06 -6.18 -8.35
CA GLU A 5 -20.83 -5.18 -9.11
C GLU A 5 -19.94 -4.13 -9.79
N LEU A 6 -18.63 -4.12 -9.49
CA LEU A 6 -17.71 -3.17 -10.09
C LEU A 6 -17.45 -3.51 -11.55
N SER A 7 -17.34 -2.48 -12.38
CA SER A 7 -16.88 -2.64 -13.76
C SER A 7 -15.41 -3.03 -13.80
N SER A 8 -14.96 -3.59 -14.93
CA SER A 8 -13.56 -4.00 -15.10
C SER A 8 -12.57 -2.84 -14.93
N SER A 9 -12.99 -1.61 -15.22
CA SER A 9 -12.14 -0.43 -15.04
C SER A 9 -11.96 -0.04 -13.57
N GLN A 10 -12.80 -0.58 -12.67
CA GLN A 10 -12.76 -0.30 -11.24
C GLN A 10 -12.09 -1.43 -10.45
N VAL A 11 -11.61 -2.45 -11.13
CA VAL A 11 -11.03 -3.65 -10.51
C VAL A 11 -9.56 -3.72 -10.85
N CYS A 12 -8.73 -3.95 -9.85
CA CYS A 12 -7.31 -4.22 -9.99
C CYS A 12 -7.05 -5.70 -9.85
N ASP A 13 -6.55 -6.33 -10.91
CA ASP A 13 -6.08 -7.72 -10.88
C ASP A 13 -4.58 -7.71 -10.60
N LEU A 14 -4.19 -8.25 -9.44
CA LEU A 14 -2.79 -8.26 -9.03
C LEU A 14 -1.97 -9.35 -9.73
N GLY A 15 -2.64 -10.34 -10.37
CA GLY A 15 -1.94 -11.50 -10.93
C GLY A 15 -1.54 -12.53 -9.87
N TYR A 16 -1.83 -12.28 -8.60
CA TYR A 16 -1.62 -13.19 -7.48
C TYR A 16 -2.60 -12.85 -6.36
N HIS A 17 -2.83 -13.79 -5.46
CA HIS A 17 -3.74 -13.55 -4.33
C HIS A 17 -3.04 -12.76 -3.24
N PHE A 18 -3.67 -11.65 -2.83
CA PHE A 18 -3.27 -10.88 -1.66
C PHE A 18 -4.42 -10.89 -0.68
N ARG A 19 -4.18 -11.36 0.54
CA ARG A 19 -5.22 -11.49 1.58
C ARG A 19 -6.41 -12.34 1.11
N GLY A 20 -6.15 -13.35 0.28
CA GLY A 20 -7.15 -14.27 -0.23
C GLY A 20 -7.90 -13.80 -1.47
N TYR A 21 -7.59 -12.64 -2.01
CA TYR A 21 -8.28 -12.06 -3.17
C TYR A 21 -7.29 -11.74 -4.30
N LEU A 22 -7.67 -12.14 -5.51
CA LEU A 22 -6.93 -11.81 -6.73
C LEU A 22 -7.25 -10.40 -7.20
N ASN A 23 -8.53 -10.00 -7.11
CA ASN A 23 -9.03 -8.72 -7.59
C ASN A 23 -9.38 -7.81 -6.42
N HIS A 24 -9.06 -6.52 -6.56
CA HIS A 24 -9.27 -5.50 -5.55
C HIS A 24 -9.86 -4.25 -6.18
N HIS A 25 -10.42 -3.35 -5.38
CA HIS A 25 -10.82 -2.04 -5.85
C HIS A 25 -9.61 -1.30 -6.40
N LYS A 26 -9.75 -0.78 -7.62
CA LYS A 26 -8.67 -0.04 -8.25
C LYS A 26 -8.60 1.37 -7.68
N TYR A 27 -7.42 1.78 -7.24
CA TYR A 27 -7.17 3.18 -6.89
C TYR A 27 -7.11 4.01 -8.15
N SER A 28 -7.75 5.19 -8.14
CA SER A 28 -7.65 6.11 -9.26
C SER A 28 -6.29 6.83 -9.25
N ASP A 29 -5.90 7.35 -10.41
CA ASP A 29 -4.68 8.14 -10.52
C ASP A 29 -4.73 9.37 -9.60
N LYS A 30 -5.92 9.97 -9.47
CA LYS A 30 -6.14 11.11 -8.56
C LYS A 30 -5.93 10.72 -7.09
N GLN A 31 -6.43 9.56 -6.69
CA GLN A 31 -6.23 9.07 -5.32
C GLN A 31 -4.74 8.87 -5.02
N ILE A 32 -4.02 8.27 -5.93
CA ILE A 32 -2.58 8.01 -5.77
C ILE A 32 -1.81 9.32 -5.73
N ALA A 33 -2.11 10.27 -6.62
CA ALA A 33 -1.48 11.59 -6.63
C ALA A 33 -1.76 12.36 -5.34
N SER A 34 -3.01 12.35 -4.87
CA SER A 34 -3.40 13.00 -3.62
C SER A 34 -2.71 12.37 -2.40
N LEU A 35 -2.58 11.04 -2.40
CA LEU A 35 -1.87 10.33 -1.33
C LEU A 35 -0.40 10.73 -1.31
N LYS A 36 0.25 10.83 -2.47
CA LYS A 36 1.64 11.28 -2.55
C LYS A 36 1.82 12.66 -1.94
N GLU A 37 0.96 13.62 -2.32
CA GLU A 37 1.00 14.97 -1.76
C GLU A 37 0.82 14.95 -0.24
N LEU A 38 -0.15 14.20 0.25
CA LEU A 38 -0.41 14.08 1.68
C LEU A 38 0.80 13.51 2.41
N LEU A 39 1.41 12.44 1.88
CA LEU A 39 2.59 11.83 2.49
C LEU A 39 3.76 12.82 2.54
N LEU A 40 4.00 13.57 1.47
CA LEU A 40 5.07 14.57 1.44
C LEU A 40 4.84 15.68 2.48
N ILE A 41 3.60 16.14 2.62
CA ILE A 41 3.24 17.16 3.62
C ILE A 41 3.46 16.61 5.03
N LEU A 42 2.94 15.42 5.32
CA LEU A 42 3.07 14.81 6.64
C LEU A 42 4.52 14.48 6.97
N GLY A 43 5.28 13.99 6.00
CA GLY A 43 6.69 13.69 6.18
C GLY A 43 7.49 14.93 6.56
N ASN A 44 7.22 16.05 5.88
CA ASN A 44 7.87 17.32 6.18
C ASN A 44 7.43 17.90 7.52
N LYS A 45 6.12 17.91 7.77
CA LYS A 45 5.55 18.50 8.99
C LYS A 45 5.96 17.76 10.26
N PHE A 46 5.98 16.44 10.21
CA PHE A 46 6.27 15.60 11.38
C PHE A 46 7.66 14.98 11.35
N ASN A 47 8.49 15.39 10.40
CA ASN A 47 9.86 14.90 10.26
C ASN A 47 9.93 13.37 10.16
N ILE A 48 9.04 12.79 9.34
CA ILE A 48 9.01 11.36 9.08
C ILE A 48 9.83 11.07 7.83
N ASP A 49 10.76 10.12 7.93
CA ASP A 49 11.51 9.66 6.76
C ASP A 49 10.63 8.70 5.95
N LEU A 50 10.10 9.20 4.82
CA LEU A 50 9.20 8.44 3.97
C LEU A 50 9.88 7.29 3.24
N ARG A 51 11.20 7.23 3.26
CA ARG A 51 11.98 6.13 2.65
C ARG A 51 12.19 4.96 3.59
N LYS A 52 11.78 5.10 4.84
CA LYS A 52 11.79 4.04 5.84
C LYS A 52 10.44 3.36 5.94
N GLY A 53 10.43 2.16 6.48
CA GLY A 53 9.23 1.37 6.66
C GLY A 53 8.96 0.49 5.46
N ILE A 54 7.83 0.70 4.80
CA ILE A 54 7.38 -0.15 3.69
C ILE A 54 8.24 -0.01 2.43
N VAL A 55 8.81 1.17 2.18
CA VAL A 55 9.50 1.47 0.90
C VAL A 55 10.65 0.50 0.60
N PRO A 56 11.56 0.20 1.53
CA PRO A 56 12.62 -0.78 1.26
C PRO A 56 12.10 -2.18 0.95
N LEU A 57 10.89 -2.52 1.36
CA LEU A 57 10.30 -3.83 1.17
C LEU A 57 9.59 -3.96 -0.18
N LEU A 58 9.39 -2.87 -0.91
CA LEU A 58 8.64 -2.87 -2.17
C LEU A 58 9.33 -3.66 -3.28
N ASN A 59 10.60 -3.97 -3.13
CA ASN A 59 11.34 -4.80 -4.09
C ASN A 59 11.08 -6.30 -3.91
N LYS A 60 10.42 -6.68 -2.82
CA LYS A 60 10.07 -8.09 -2.58
C LYS A 60 8.92 -8.52 -3.49
N PRO A 61 8.90 -9.79 -3.94
CA PRO A 61 7.87 -10.27 -4.85
C PRO A 61 6.49 -10.35 -4.18
N GLY A 62 5.46 -10.28 -5.00
CA GLY A 62 4.08 -10.35 -4.54
C GLY A 62 3.71 -9.18 -3.64
N GLY A 63 2.78 -9.42 -2.73
CA GLY A 63 2.31 -8.41 -1.77
C GLY A 63 3.07 -8.42 -0.44
N GLU A 64 4.26 -8.99 -0.39
CA GLU A 64 5.00 -9.24 0.85
C GLU A 64 5.25 -7.95 1.65
N ALA A 65 5.51 -6.83 0.97
CA ALA A 65 5.71 -5.54 1.61
C ALA A 65 4.48 -5.06 2.39
N PHE A 66 3.29 -5.53 2.01
CA PHE A 66 2.00 -5.15 2.62
C PHE A 66 1.51 -6.18 3.63
N GLU A 67 2.26 -7.25 3.87
CA GLU A 67 1.92 -8.27 4.85
C GLU A 67 2.36 -7.86 6.26
N LEU A 68 1.95 -8.63 7.27
CA LEU A 68 2.36 -8.40 8.65
C LEU A 68 3.89 -8.29 8.74
N ASN A 69 4.34 -7.29 9.47
CA ASN A 69 5.76 -7.01 9.61
C ASN A 69 6.08 -6.74 11.08
N ASN A 70 7.06 -7.45 11.62
CA ASN A 70 7.45 -7.33 13.01
C ASN A 70 7.99 -5.94 13.35
N ASP A 71 8.73 -5.32 12.44
CA ASP A 71 9.24 -3.96 12.65
C ASP A 71 8.11 -2.96 12.75
N ALA A 72 7.07 -3.09 11.91
CA ALA A 72 5.88 -2.26 11.99
C ALA A 72 5.16 -2.46 13.31
N LEU A 73 4.99 -3.71 13.74
CA LEU A 73 4.37 -4.05 15.03
C LEU A 73 5.14 -3.49 16.22
N ASN A 74 6.45 -3.39 16.10
CA ASN A 74 7.33 -2.85 17.15
C ASN A 74 7.44 -1.32 17.12
N GLY A 75 6.77 -0.65 16.19
CA GLY A 75 6.78 0.81 16.09
C GLY A 75 8.03 1.38 15.46
N THR A 76 8.74 0.62 14.64
CA THR A 76 9.92 1.11 13.91
C THR A 76 9.54 2.32 13.06
N PRO A 77 10.33 3.41 13.10
CA PRO A 77 10.02 4.62 12.32
C PRO A 77 9.91 4.38 10.82
N GLY A 78 9.04 5.14 10.16
CA GLY A 78 8.78 5.07 8.75
C GLY A 78 7.29 5.08 8.46
N ILE A 79 6.92 4.76 7.23
CA ILE A 79 5.51 4.60 6.85
C ILE A 79 5.20 3.12 6.68
N TRP A 80 4.02 2.72 7.13
CA TRP A 80 3.56 1.34 7.08
C TRP A 80 2.12 1.29 6.61
N SER A 81 1.73 0.19 6.01
CA SER A 81 0.31 -0.01 5.66
C SER A 81 -0.45 -0.54 6.87
N HIS A 82 -1.77 -0.36 6.86
CA HIS A 82 -2.64 -0.95 7.88
C HIS A 82 -2.50 -2.47 7.91
N THR A 83 -2.30 -3.06 6.74
CA THR A 83 -2.09 -4.51 6.61
C THR A 83 -0.75 -4.98 7.19
N SER A 84 0.22 -4.07 7.37
CA SER A 84 1.50 -4.40 8.01
C SER A 84 1.37 -4.65 9.51
N VAL A 85 0.33 -4.11 10.15
CA VAL A 85 0.11 -4.21 11.60
C VAL A 85 -1.13 -5.03 11.99
N ARG A 86 -2.00 -5.35 11.02
CA ARG A 86 -3.24 -6.10 11.26
C ARG A 86 -3.49 -7.09 10.12
N LYS A 87 -3.51 -8.38 10.43
CA LYS A 87 -3.76 -9.40 9.40
C LYS A 87 -5.24 -9.50 9.00
N ASP A 88 -6.14 -8.92 9.78
CA ASP A 88 -7.58 -8.91 9.52
C ASP A 88 -8.05 -7.69 8.70
N LYS A 89 -7.11 -6.90 8.15
CA LYS A 89 -7.43 -5.73 7.34
C LYS A 89 -7.24 -6.01 5.85
N PHE A 90 -8.12 -5.40 5.05
CA PHE A 90 -8.16 -5.57 3.59
C PHE A 90 -8.31 -4.23 2.87
N ASP A 91 -8.05 -3.13 3.58
CA ASP A 91 -8.31 -1.77 3.12
C ASP A 91 -7.18 -1.18 2.27
N ILE A 92 -6.10 -1.92 2.08
CA ILE A 92 -5.02 -1.51 1.18
C ILE A 92 -4.45 -2.75 0.50
N HIS A 93 -4.00 -2.60 -0.73
CA HIS A 93 -3.40 -3.68 -1.51
C HIS A 93 -2.29 -3.13 -2.42
N PRO A 94 -1.35 -4.00 -2.87
CA PRO A 94 -0.16 -3.55 -3.62
C PRO A 94 -0.45 -3.35 -5.11
N GLN A 95 -1.36 -2.44 -5.47
CA GLN A 95 -1.59 -2.07 -6.86
C GLN A 95 -0.30 -1.48 -7.44
N ASP A 96 0.04 -1.84 -8.68
CA ASP A 96 1.30 -1.43 -9.30
C ASP A 96 1.53 0.07 -9.28
N GLU A 97 0.50 0.86 -9.56
CA GLU A 97 0.60 2.32 -9.57
C GLU A 97 0.87 2.88 -8.18
N LEU A 98 0.29 2.26 -7.14
CA LEU A 98 0.57 2.65 -5.75
C LEU A 98 2.00 2.32 -5.38
N VAL A 99 2.45 1.11 -5.70
CA VAL A 99 3.83 0.67 -5.45
C VAL A 99 4.83 1.59 -6.16
N ALA A 100 4.57 1.91 -7.43
CA ALA A 100 5.42 2.81 -8.21
C ALA A 100 5.51 4.19 -7.56
N MET A 101 4.39 4.73 -7.10
CA MET A 101 4.37 6.03 -6.41
C MET A 101 5.18 6.00 -5.12
N LEU A 102 5.01 4.97 -4.30
CA LEU A 102 5.74 4.84 -3.04
C LEU A 102 7.26 4.79 -3.26
N LYS A 103 7.70 4.16 -4.35
CA LYS A 103 9.13 4.10 -4.70
C LYS A 103 9.70 5.46 -5.09
N THR A 104 8.86 6.45 -5.37
CA THR A 104 9.31 7.81 -5.74
C THR A 104 9.45 8.76 -4.55
N LEU A 105 9.09 8.34 -3.37
CA LEU A 105 9.15 9.17 -2.16
C LEU A 105 10.56 9.48 -1.66
#